data_a021046e4839f59fb36dd6afff174a0f
#
_entry.id   a021046e4839f59fb36dd6afff174a0f
#
_cell.length_a   1.000
_cell.length_b   1.000
_cell.length_c   1.000
_cell.angle_alpha   90.00
_cell.angle_beta   90.00
_cell.angle_gamma   90.00
#
_symmetry.space_group_name_H-M   'P 1'
#
loop_
_entity.id
_entity.type
_entity.pdbx_description
1 polymer ?
#
loop_
_entity_poly.entity_id
_entity_poly.type
_entity_poly.pdbx_seq_one_letter_code
_entity_poly.pdbx_strand_id
1 'polypeptide(L)'
;WGVRHLNGIVTLVRIPYPYEEWEQIESFPYGVVLYDMDISPDGTLLSTSYGDINGDQSLKIMRIDSLLQGDLTPVRQFDFGQAVPESFVFTPDGKYLYGSSFYTGVSNIFRYELETGDIEAMTNAETGFFRPMPRPDGSLIVFNYTGQGFVPAVIEPEVREDLGTITFLGTRVIEKHPSLVEWQAGSPGDIDIDAMTIGSGEYEPFRNMSLESLYPVVEGYKSSIGAGYHANFSDPISFNRLGLTASVTPNQNASEQIHGYVKYQYQRLDELLPGAWTAELKYNYADFYDIFGPTKISKKGYSGELTYERTLIYDEPKELD
;
A
#
# COMPACT_ATOMS: atom_id res chain seq x y z
N TRP A 1 -20.85 5.73 -4.14
CA TRP A 1 -20.11 4.73 -3.38
C TRP A 1 -18.62 4.87 -3.67
N GLY A 2 -17.79 4.51 -2.69
CA GLY A 2 -16.34 4.57 -2.81
C GLY A 2 -15.67 3.64 -1.80
N VAL A 3 -14.34 3.55 -1.90
CA VAL A 3 -13.51 2.76 -0.99
C VAL A 3 -12.46 3.67 -0.38
N ARG A 4 -12.36 3.64 0.94
CA ARG A 4 -11.29 4.30 1.69
C ARG A 4 -10.28 3.25 2.13
N HIS A 5 -9.02 3.48 1.81
CA HIS A 5 -7.91 2.66 2.28
C HIS A 5 -7.15 3.41 3.38
N LEU A 6 -7.06 2.80 4.55
CA LEU A 6 -6.30 3.37 5.67
C LEU A 6 -5.60 2.25 6.43
N ASN A 7 -4.27 2.30 6.52
CA ASN A 7 -3.45 1.37 7.31
C ASN A 7 -3.75 -0.13 7.04
N GLY A 8 -3.99 -0.49 5.77
CA GLY A 8 -4.30 -1.87 5.37
C GLY A 8 -5.74 -2.32 5.66
N ILE A 9 -6.59 -1.40 6.12
CA ILE A 9 -8.02 -1.63 6.27
C ILE A 9 -8.77 -0.92 5.15
N VAL A 10 -9.66 -1.64 4.52
CA VAL A 10 -10.58 -1.13 3.51
C VAL A 10 -11.92 -0.85 4.13
N THR A 11 -12.44 0.33 3.89
CA THR A 11 -13.76 0.75 4.34
C THR A 11 -14.62 1.15 3.15
N LEU A 12 -15.78 0.52 3.04
CA LEU A 12 -16.80 0.90 2.06
C LEU A 12 -17.51 2.16 2.54
N VAL A 13 -17.58 3.16 1.68
CA VAL A 13 -18.18 4.46 1.99
C VAL A 13 -19.24 4.84 0.97
N ARG A 14 -20.21 5.62 1.41
CA ARG A 14 -21.21 6.25 0.55
C ARG A 14 -21.13 7.76 0.69
N ILE A 15 -21.21 8.47 -0.42
CA ILE A 15 -21.25 9.93 -0.47
C ILE A 15 -22.62 10.31 -1.04
N PRO A 16 -23.61 10.58 -0.18
CA PRO A 16 -24.95 10.94 -0.64
C PRO A 16 -24.96 12.35 -1.24
N TYR A 17 -25.97 12.63 -2.06
CA TYR A 17 -26.20 14.01 -2.50
C TYR A 17 -26.42 14.94 -1.30
N PRO A 18 -25.82 16.12 -1.23
CA PRO A 18 -25.12 16.90 -2.27
C PRO A 18 -23.62 16.59 -2.42
N TYR A 19 -23.10 15.47 -1.96
CA TYR A 19 -21.70 15.01 -2.07
C TYR A 19 -20.69 15.80 -1.21
N GLU A 20 -21.14 16.37 -0.12
CA GLU A 20 -20.33 17.17 0.80
C GLU A 20 -19.73 16.33 1.93
N GLU A 21 -20.43 15.27 2.35
CA GLU A 21 -20.01 14.37 3.43
C GLU A 21 -20.07 12.92 2.97
N TRP A 22 -19.24 12.09 3.56
CA TRP A 22 -19.24 10.66 3.33
C TRP A 22 -19.69 9.90 4.57
N GLU A 23 -20.39 8.78 4.36
CA GLU A 23 -20.86 7.88 5.39
C GLU A 23 -20.05 6.59 5.34
N GLN A 24 -19.51 6.17 6.47
CA GLN A 24 -18.90 4.87 6.59
C GLN A 24 -20.02 3.81 6.62
N ILE A 25 -19.91 2.84 5.71
CA ILE A 25 -20.87 1.74 5.65
C ILE A 25 -20.34 0.56 6.45
N GLU A 26 -19.19 0.00 6.06
CA GLU A 26 -18.60 -1.14 6.72
C GLU A 26 -17.08 -1.19 6.49
N SER A 27 -16.33 -1.66 7.48
CA SER A 27 -14.90 -1.91 7.37
C SER A 27 -14.62 -3.39 7.21
N PHE A 28 -13.80 -3.73 6.23
CA PHE A 28 -13.40 -5.10 5.96
C PHE A 28 -12.22 -5.52 6.85
N PRO A 29 -12.00 -6.82 7.07
CA PRO A 29 -10.83 -7.30 7.78
C PRO A 29 -9.52 -6.81 7.18
N TYR A 30 -8.47 -6.76 8.00
CA TYR A 30 -7.13 -6.39 7.55
C TYR A 30 -6.66 -7.28 6.40
N GLY A 31 -6.07 -6.65 5.38
CA GLY A 31 -5.55 -7.33 4.20
C GLY A 31 -6.56 -7.60 3.09
N VAL A 32 -7.85 -7.34 3.33
CA VAL A 32 -8.86 -7.35 2.27
C VAL A 32 -8.70 -6.12 1.39
N VAL A 33 -8.89 -6.31 0.09
CA VAL A 33 -8.87 -5.23 -0.90
C VAL A 33 -10.15 -5.26 -1.72
N LEU A 34 -10.79 -4.11 -1.87
CA LEU A 34 -11.84 -3.88 -2.85
C LEU A 34 -11.28 -3.03 -3.99
N TYR A 35 -11.55 -3.47 -5.20
CA TYR A 35 -11.16 -2.74 -6.40
C TYR A 35 -12.37 -2.06 -7.04
N ASP A 36 -12.55 -2.28 -8.34
CA ASP A 36 -13.63 -1.71 -9.10
C ASP A 36 -15.01 -2.06 -8.53
N MET A 37 -15.92 -1.11 -8.61
CA MET A 37 -17.30 -1.28 -8.17
C MET A 37 -18.26 -0.74 -9.23
N ASP A 38 -19.42 -1.37 -9.33
CA ASP A 38 -20.52 -0.87 -10.14
C ASP A 38 -21.87 -1.13 -9.46
N ILE A 39 -22.88 -0.35 -9.84
CA ILE A 39 -24.23 -0.46 -9.28
C ILE A 39 -25.18 -0.91 -10.39
N SER A 40 -26.02 -1.90 -10.08
CA SER A 40 -27.06 -2.36 -11.03
C SER A 40 -27.97 -1.21 -11.47
N PRO A 41 -28.52 -1.26 -12.69
CA PRO A 41 -29.37 -0.20 -13.23
C PRO A 41 -30.61 0.13 -12.37
N ASP A 42 -31.10 -0.84 -11.62
CA ASP A 42 -32.22 -0.66 -10.66
C ASP A 42 -31.79 -0.14 -9.28
N GLY A 43 -30.48 0.01 -9.05
CA GLY A 43 -29.93 0.54 -7.81
C GLY A 43 -29.98 -0.43 -6.62
N THR A 44 -30.24 -1.72 -6.84
CA THR A 44 -30.42 -2.70 -5.76
C THR A 44 -29.16 -3.52 -5.44
N LEU A 45 -28.26 -3.68 -6.40
CA LEU A 45 -27.05 -4.49 -6.29
C LEU A 45 -25.79 -3.65 -6.47
N LEU A 46 -24.75 -4.05 -5.77
CA LEU A 46 -23.39 -3.53 -5.92
C LEU A 46 -22.47 -4.70 -6.29
N SER A 47 -21.76 -4.59 -7.41
CA SER A 47 -20.68 -5.49 -7.78
C SER A 47 -19.34 -4.94 -7.31
N THR A 48 -18.42 -5.81 -6.91
CA THR A 48 -17.04 -5.42 -6.60
C THR A 48 -16.07 -6.54 -6.85
N SER A 49 -14.87 -6.18 -7.27
CA SER A 49 -13.71 -7.06 -7.27
C SER A 49 -13.15 -7.12 -5.85
N TYR A 50 -12.99 -8.32 -5.33
CA TYR A 50 -12.59 -8.58 -3.96
C TYR A 50 -11.34 -9.44 -3.93
N GLY A 51 -10.29 -8.98 -3.24
CA GLY A 51 -9.11 -9.75 -2.93
C GLY A 51 -8.99 -9.98 -1.42
N ASP A 52 -8.62 -11.19 -1.03
CA ASP A 52 -8.36 -11.50 0.37
C ASP A 52 -6.84 -11.47 0.68
N ILE A 53 -6.51 -11.66 1.95
CA ILE A 53 -5.11 -11.66 2.42
C ILE A 53 -4.28 -12.82 1.85
N ASN A 54 -4.93 -13.91 1.40
CA ASN A 54 -4.26 -15.07 0.80
C ASN A 54 -3.95 -14.87 -0.67
N GLY A 55 -4.46 -13.78 -1.26
CA GLY A 55 -4.31 -13.45 -2.66
C GLY A 55 -5.41 -14.02 -3.54
N ASP A 56 -6.40 -14.70 -2.95
CA ASP A 56 -7.56 -15.19 -3.70
C ASP A 56 -8.45 -14.01 -4.13
N GLN A 57 -8.85 -14.06 -5.39
CA GLN A 57 -9.59 -13.00 -6.05
C GLN A 57 -10.98 -13.47 -6.44
N SER A 58 -11.97 -12.65 -6.20
CA SER A 58 -13.36 -12.98 -6.55
C SER A 58 -14.16 -11.77 -7.01
N LEU A 59 -15.12 -12.01 -7.89
CA LEU A 59 -16.20 -11.08 -8.15
C LEU A 59 -17.28 -11.34 -7.12
N LYS A 60 -17.69 -10.32 -6.36
CA LYS A 60 -18.78 -10.38 -5.40
C LYS A 60 -19.90 -9.43 -5.80
N ILE A 61 -21.14 -9.89 -5.66
CA ILE A 61 -22.33 -9.10 -5.91
C ILE A 61 -23.14 -9.09 -4.61
N MET A 62 -23.42 -7.92 -4.09
CA MET A 62 -24.03 -7.70 -2.77
C MET A 62 -25.30 -6.86 -2.92
N ARG A 63 -26.24 -7.06 -2.01
CA ARG A 63 -27.44 -6.21 -1.93
C ARG A 63 -27.12 -4.90 -1.22
N ILE A 64 -27.51 -3.79 -1.80
CA ILE A 64 -27.27 -2.46 -1.23
C ILE A 64 -28.03 -2.28 0.09
N ASP A 65 -29.25 -2.79 0.20
CA ASP A 65 -30.04 -2.75 1.44
C ASP A 65 -29.39 -3.55 2.57
N SER A 66 -28.79 -4.71 2.27
CA SER A 66 -28.03 -5.52 3.23
C SER A 66 -26.74 -4.82 3.67
N LEU A 67 -26.01 -4.25 2.73
CA LEU A 67 -24.79 -3.48 3.03
C LEU A 67 -25.06 -2.31 3.99
N LEU A 68 -26.17 -1.61 3.81
CA LEU A 68 -26.57 -0.51 4.71
C LEU A 68 -26.95 -0.98 6.12
N GLN A 69 -27.12 -2.29 6.33
CA GLN A 69 -27.37 -2.92 7.61
C GLN A 69 -26.14 -3.63 8.18
N GLY A 70 -24.97 -3.49 7.51
CA GLY A 70 -23.71 -4.12 7.92
C GLY A 70 -23.58 -5.60 7.50
N ASP A 71 -24.48 -6.12 6.63
CA ASP A 71 -24.38 -7.48 6.11
C ASP A 71 -23.58 -7.48 4.79
N LEU A 72 -22.37 -8.03 4.83
CA LEU A 72 -21.45 -8.17 3.71
C LEU A 72 -21.62 -9.47 2.92
N THR A 73 -22.64 -10.26 3.22
CA THR A 73 -22.85 -11.55 2.55
C THR A 73 -23.19 -11.34 1.08
N PRO A 74 -22.38 -11.88 0.13
CA PRO A 74 -22.68 -11.75 -1.27
C PRO A 74 -23.89 -12.59 -1.67
N VAL A 75 -24.78 -12.06 -2.50
CA VAL A 75 -25.87 -12.84 -3.12
C VAL A 75 -25.36 -13.72 -4.26
N ARG A 76 -24.24 -13.33 -4.87
CA ARG A 76 -23.53 -14.07 -5.91
C ARG A 76 -22.04 -13.83 -5.74
N GLN A 77 -21.25 -14.88 -6.09
CA GLN A 77 -19.80 -14.81 -6.10
C GLN A 77 -19.25 -15.72 -7.18
N PHE A 78 -18.15 -15.31 -7.83
CA PHE A 78 -17.36 -16.16 -8.69
C PHE A 78 -15.86 -16.02 -8.32
N ASP A 79 -15.19 -17.15 -8.15
CA ASP A 79 -13.78 -17.19 -7.74
C ASP A 79 -12.87 -17.25 -8.97
N PHE A 80 -11.99 -16.25 -9.06
CA PHE A 80 -11.01 -16.14 -10.13
C PHE A 80 -9.63 -16.71 -9.75
N GLY A 81 -9.52 -17.39 -8.61
CA GLY A 81 -8.25 -17.82 -8.06
C GLY A 81 -7.35 -16.62 -7.77
N GLN A 82 -6.16 -16.58 -8.35
CA GLN A 82 -5.23 -15.45 -8.20
C GLN A 82 -5.35 -14.39 -9.30
N ALA A 83 -6.24 -14.56 -10.25
CA ALA A 83 -6.45 -13.59 -11.33
C ALA A 83 -7.45 -12.53 -10.90
N VAL A 84 -7.06 -11.27 -10.95
CA VAL A 84 -7.92 -10.14 -10.55
C VAL A 84 -9.08 -10.00 -11.54
N PRO A 85 -10.35 -10.00 -11.08
CA PRO A 85 -11.47 -9.55 -11.89
C PRO A 85 -11.49 -8.02 -11.94
N GLU A 86 -11.38 -7.44 -13.12
CA GLU A 86 -11.32 -5.98 -13.29
C GLU A 86 -12.55 -5.45 -13.99
N SER A 87 -13.07 -4.33 -13.48
CA SER A 87 -14.11 -3.51 -14.12
C SER A 87 -15.35 -4.30 -14.56
N PHE A 88 -15.86 -5.17 -13.68
CA PHE A 88 -17.12 -5.85 -13.91
C PHE A 88 -18.29 -4.88 -13.74
N VAL A 89 -18.90 -4.49 -14.87
CA VAL A 89 -19.99 -3.53 -14.95
C VAL A 89 -21.27 -4.18 -15.45
N PHE A 90 -22.41 -3.76 -14.91
CA PHE A 90 -23.71 -4.27 -15.28
C PHE A 90 -24.10 -3.86 -16.71
N THR A 91 -24.78 -4.75 -17.41
CA THR A 91 -25.47 -4.39 -18.65
C THR A 91 -26.65 -3.48 -18.36
N PRO A 92 -27.11 -2.66 -19.32
CA PRO A 92 -28.27 -1.76 -19.12
C PRO A 92 -29.55 -2.46 -18.71
N ASP A 93 -29.72 -3.73 -19.07
CA ASP A 93 -30.87 -4.56 -18.68
C ASP A 93 -30.68 -5.29 -17.33
N GLY A 94 -29.49 -5.17 -16.72
CA GLY A 94 -29.15 -5.74 -15.42
C GLY A 94 -29.01 -7.27 -15.40
N LYS A 95 -28.97 -7.95 -16.55
CA LYS A 95 -28.89 -9.41 -16.60
C LYS A 95 -27.48 -9.95 -16.50
N TYR A 96 -26.53 -9.21 -17.04
CA TYR A 96 -25.15 -9.62 -17.12
C TYR A 96 -24.22 -8.56 -16.52
N LEU A 97 -23.01 -9.01 -16.17
CA LEU A 97 -21.86 -8.14 -15.95
C LEU A 97 -20.78 -8.50 -16.96
N TYR A 98 -20.15 -7.49 -17.55
CA TYR A 98 -18.95 -7.66 -18.33
C TYR A 98 -17.75 -7.11 -17.59
N GLY A 99 -16.65 -7.84 -17.59
CA GLY A 99 -15.40 -7.44 -16.97
C GLY A 99 -14.20 -8.01 -17.71
N SER A 100 -13.00 -7.65 -17.29
CA SER A 100 -11.76 -8.21 -17.80
C SER A 100 -11.01 -8.97 -16.71
N SER A 101 -10.27 -10.00 -17.11
CA SER A 101 -9.40 -10.74 -16.19
C SER A 101 -8.32 -11.50 -16.95
N PHE A 102 -7.19 -11.73 -16.29
CA PHE A 102 -6.13 -12.64 -16.74
C PHE A 102 -6.42 -14.11 -16.41
N TYR A 103 -7.63 -14.46 -16.04
CA TYR A 103 -8.05 -15.81 -15.64
C TYR A 103 -7.65 -16.91 -16.65
N THR A 104 -7.62 -16.58 -17.94
CA THR A 104 -7.17 -17.47 -19.01
C THR A 104 -5.74 -17.19 -19.47
N GLY A 105 -4.98 -16.41 -18.69
CA GLY A 105 -3.59 -16.12 -18.98
C GLY A 105 -3.33 -14.84 -19.76
N VAL A 106 -4.28 -14.38 -20.55
CA VAL A 106 -4.31 -13.05 -21.20
C VAL A 106 -5.55 -12.34 -20.70
N SER A 107 -5.51 -11.00 -20.61
CA SER A 107 -6.69 -10.24 -20.27
C SER A 107 -7.75 -10.40 -21.35
N ASN A 108 -8.76 -11.18 -21.04
CA ASN A 108 -9.94 -11.38 -21.87
C ASN A 108 -11.17 -10.76 -21.24
N ILE A 109 -12.18 -10.47 -22.06
CA ILE A 109 -13.49 -10.05 -21.59
C ILE A 109 -14.30 -11.28 -21.19
N PHE A 110 -14.86 -11.23 -20.01
CA PHE A 110 -15.76 -12.24 -19.45
C PHE A 110 -17.15 -11.65 -19.29
N ARG A 111 -18.16 -12.50 -19.47
CA ARG A 111 -19.57 -12.23 -19.16
C ARG A 111 -19.97 -13.08 -17.95
N TYR A 112 -20.47 -12.45 -16.92
CA TYR A 112 -21.07 -13.12 -15.78
C TYR A 112 -22.58 -13.00 -15.88
N GLU A 113 -23.31 -14.13 -15.83
CA GLU A 113 -24.76 -14.16 -15.83
C GLU A 113 -25.29 -14.11 -14.40
N LEU A 114 -26.08 -13.09 -14.09
CA LEU A 114 -26.54 -12.84 -12.71
C LEU A 114 -27.51 -13.91 -12.21
N GLU A 115 -28.34 -14.49 -13.09
CA GLU A 115 -29.35 -15.47 -12.72
C GLU A 115 -28.72 -16.83 -12.41
N THR A 116 -27.89 -17.35 -13.29
CA THR A 116 -27.25 -18.67 -13.15
C THR A 116 -25.99 -18.65 -12.31
N GLY A 117 -25.24 -17.57 -12.36
CA GLY A 117 -23.90 -17.45 -11.74
C GLY A 117 -22.79 -18.00 -12.64
N ASP A 118 -23.10 -18.28 -13.89
CA ASP A 118 -22.13 -18.78 -14.87
C ASP A 118 -21.24 -17.66 -15.40
N ILE A 119 -19.99 -18.02 -15.73
CA ILE A 119 -19.06 -17.11 -16.38
C ILE A 119 -18.64 -17.67 -17.73
N GLU A 120 -18.62 -16.82 -18.75
CA GLU A 120 -18.23 -17.17 -20.09
C GLU A 120 -17.18 -16.21 -20.61
N ALA A 121 -16.21 -16.70 -21.35
CA ALA A 121 -15.27 -15.84 -22.04
C ALA A 121 -15.85 -15.34 -23.37
N MET A 122 -15.75 -14.03 -23.60
CA MET A 122 -16.31 -13.36 -24.77
C MET A 122 -15.27 -12.97 -25.80
N THR A 123 -13.99 -13.09 -25.45
CA THR A 123 -12.86 -12.77 -26.35
C THR A 123 -11.75 -13.80 -26.20
N ASN A 124 -10.93 -13.91 -27.23
CA ASN A 124 -9.64 -14.61 -27.20
C ASN A 124 -8.60 -13.66 -27.80
N ALA A 125 -8.03 -12.81 -26.92
CA ALA A 125 -7.11 -11.76 -27.32
C ALA A 125 -5.67 -12.28 -27.43
N GLU A 126 -4.91 -11.74 -28.39
CA GLU A 126 -3.47 -12.00 -28.50
C GLU A 126 -2.66 -11.18 -27.46
N THR A 127 -3.11 -9.96 -27.19
CA THR A 127 -2.39 -9.01 -26.33
C THR A 127 -3.20 -8.59 -25.08
N GLY A 128 -4.51 -8.45 -25.23
CA GLY A 128 -5.44 -8.19 -24.12
C GLY A 128 -6.52 -7.16 -24.45
N PHE A 129 -7.70 -7.41 -23.90
CA PHE A 129 -8.81 -6.46 -23.85
C PHE A 129 -9.11 -6.12 -22.37
N PHE A 130 -9.44 -4.84 -22.14
CA PHE A 130 -9.59 -4.29 -20.81
C PHE A 130 -10.82 -3.38 -20.70
N ARG A 131 -11.40 -3.29 -19.50
CA ARG A 131 -12.44 -2.34 -19.11
C ARG A 131 -13.62 -2.28 -20.07
N PRO A 132 -14.39 -3.35 -20.23
CA PRO A 132 -15.53 -3.35 -21.12
C PRO A 132 -16.61 -2.39 -20.62
N MET A 133 -17.21 -1.65 -21.55
CA MET A 133 -18.38 -0.81 -21.32
C MET A 133 -19.51 -1.30 -22.23
N PRO A 134 -20.54 -1.96 -21.65
CA PRO A 134 -21.68 -2.44 -22.41
C PRO A 134 -22.49 -1.29 -23.01
N ARG A 135 -22.86 -1.44 -24.27
CA ARG A 135 -23.73 -0.50 -24.99
C ARG A 135 -25.16 -1.05 -25.10
N PRO A 136 -26.15 -0.18 -25.26
CA PRO A 136 -27.55 -0.61 -25.45
C PRO A 136 -27.78 -1.49 -26.67
N ASP A 137 -26.92 -1.43 -27.67
CA ASP A 137 -26.98 -2.24 -28.90
C ASP A 137 -26.36 -3.63 -28.72
N GLY A 138 -25.82 -3.95 -27.55
CA GLY A 138 -25.19 -5.23 -27.24
C GLY A 138 -23.69 -5.28 -27.52
N SER A 139 -23.13 -4.30 -28.24
CA SER A 139 -21.68 -4.20 -28.45
C SER A 139 -20.97 -3.71 -27.17
N LEU A 140 -19.64 -3.89 -27.13
CA LEU A 140 -18.80 -3.42 -26.02
C LEU A 140 -17.77 -2.41 -26.54
N ILE A 141 -17.59 -1.31 -25.81
CA ILE A 141 -16.38 -0.50 -25.93
C ILE A 141 -15.34 -1.13 -25.00
N VAL A 142 -14.13 -1.37 -25.50
CA VAL A 142 -13.02 -1.96 -24.75
C VAL A 142 -11.74 -1.19 -25.03
N PHE A 143 -10.75 -1.32 -24.17
CA PHE A 143 -9.38 -0.93 -24.47
C PHE A 143 -8.61 -2.16 -24.97
N ASN A 144 -8.16 -2.12 -26.22
CA ASN A 144 -7.27 -3.13 -26.77
C ASN A 144 -5.81 -2.72 -26.51
N TYR A 145 -5.02 -3.60 -25.91
CA TYR A 145 -3.59 -3.36 -25.71
C TYR A 145 -2.82 -3.67 -26.99
N THR A 146 -2.09 -2.68 -27.49
CA THR A 146 -1.33 -2.75 -28.74
C THR A 146 0.09 -2.26 -28.54
N GLY A 147 0.93 -2.36 -29.56
CA GLY A 147 2.28 -1.76 -29.54
C GLY A 147 2.31 -0.23 -29.38
N GLN A 148 1.16 0.44 -29.51
CA GLN A 148 0.98 1.88 -29.27
C GLN A 148 0.35 2.17 -27.90
N GLY A 149 0.11 1.15 -27.08
CA GLY A 149 -0.58 1.24 -25.78
C GLY A 149 -2.05 0.84 -25.88
N PHE A 150 -2.87 1.38 -24.98
CA PHE A 150 -4.30 1.10 -24.89
C PHE A 150 -5.06 1.91 -25.94
N VAL A 151 -5.69 1.24 -26.89
CA VAL A 151 -6.46 1.85 -27.96
C VAL A 151 -7.94 1.50 -27.79
N PRO A 152 -8.86 2.47 -27.71
CA PRO A 152 -10.30 2.18 -27.68
C PRO A 152 -10.75 1.42 -28.91
N ALA A 153 -11.56 0.39 -28.74
CA ALA A 153 -12.15 -0.41 -29.80
C ALA A 153 -13.60 -0.75 -29.45
N VAL A 154 -14.41 -0.98 -30.49
CA VAL A 154 -15.77 -1.55 -30.38
C VAL A 154 -15.72 -2.99 -30.81
N ILE A 155 -16.24 -3.88 -29.99
CA ILE A 155 -16.30 -5.32 -30.32
C ILE A 155 -17.72 -5.85 -30.13
N GLU A 156 -18.06 -6.86 -30.94
CA GLU A 156 -19.26 -7.68 -30.72
C GLU A 156 -18.87 -8.87 -29.84
N PRO A 157 -19.46 -9.01 -28.65
CA PRO A 157 -19.11 -10.10 -27.75
C PRO A 157 -19.69 -11.42 -28.25
N GLU A 158 -18.83 -12.41 -28.43
CA GLU A 158 -19.22 -13.78 -28.81
C GLU A 158 -18.63 -14.78 -27.81
N VAL A 159 -19.44 -15.75 -27.38
CA VAL A 159 -18.95 -16.82 -26.50
C VAL A 159 -17.81 -17.60 -27.15
N ARG A 160 -16.70 -17.74 -26.48
CA ARG A 160 -15.52 -18.48 -26.93
C ARG A 160 -15.32 -19.73 -26.08
N GLU A 161 -15.48 -20.88 -26.70
CA GLU A 161 -15.21 -22.17 -26.05
C GLU A 161 -13.73 -22.57 -26.12
N ASP A 162 -13.06 -22.23 -27.21
CA ASP A 162 -11.64 -22.49 -27.43
C ASP A 162 -10.79 -21.29 -27.07
N LEU A 163 -10.48 -21.17 -25.77
CA LEU A 163 -9.50 -20.21 -25.29
C LEU A 163 -8.10 -20.80 -25.46
N GLY A 164 -7.35 -20.25 -26.40
CA GLY A 164 -5.94 -20.59 -26.56
C GLY A 164 -5.19 -20.27 -25.28
N THR A 165 -4.74 -21.30 -24.58
CA THR A 165 -3.81 -21.11 -23.46
C THR A 165 -2.51 -20.55 -24.01
N ILE A 166 -2.28 -19.25 -23.81
CA ILE A 166 -0.96 -18.68 -24.08
C ILE A 166 0.01 -19.35 -23.12
N THR A 167 0.95 -20.09 -23.69
CA THR A 167 2.08 -20.62 -22.93
C THR A 167 2.98 -19.45 -22.57
N PHE A 168 2.86 -18.94 -21.35
CA PHE A 168 3.71 -17.87 -20.85
C PHE A 168 5.19 -18.26 -20.98
N LEU A 169 6.04 -17.27 -21.28
CA LEU A 169 7.50 -17.44 -21.17
C LEU A 169 7.89 -18.04 -19.84
N GLY A 170 7.19 -17.71 -18.75
CA GLY A 170 7.35 -18.31 -17.43
C GLY A 170 7.10 -19.83 -17.42
N THR A 171 6.08 -20.32 -18.10
CA THR A 171 5.81 -21.76 -18.21
C THR A 171 6.94 -22.49 -18.90
N ARG A 172 7.51 -21.91 -19.98
CA ARG A 172 8.70 -22.48 -20.64
C ARG A 172 9.95 -22.47 -19.76
N VAL A 173 10.09 -21.49 -18.88
CA VAL A 173 11.18 -21.47 -17.89
C VAL A 173 10.95 -22.57 -16.84
N ILE A 174 9.74 -22.76 -16.38
CA ILE A 174 9.36 -23.84 -15.44
C ILE A 174 9.58 -25.22 -16.07
N GLU A 175 9.20 -25.42 -17.34
CA GLU A 175 9.46 -26.67 -18.08
C GLU A 175 10.96 -27.00 -18.14
N LYS A 176 11.81 -25.98 -18.31
CA LYS A 176 13.28 -26.14 -18.30
C LYS A 176 13.87 -26.35 -16.91
N HIS A 177 13.19 -25.85 -15.90
CA HIS A 177 13.63 -25.87 -14.49
C HIS A 177 12.50 -26.37 -13.59
N PRO A 178 12.21 -27.67 -13.56
CA PRO A 178 11.10 -28.26 -12.81
C PRO A 178 11.07 -27.90 -11.32
N SER A 179 12.23 -27.60 -10.73
CA SER A 179 12.32 -27.10 -9.33
C SER A 179 11.56 -25.78 -9.09
N LEU A 180 11.24 -25.04 -10.15
CA LEU A 180 10.47 -23.79 -10.04
C LEU A 180 8.97 -24.03 -9.92
N VAL A 181 8.47 -25.24 -10.23
CA VAL A 181 7.04 -25.57 -10.09
C VAL A 181 6.55 -25.42 -8.65
N GLU A 182 7.44 -25.69 -7.68
CA GLU A 182 7.14 -25.59 -6.26
C GLU A 182 7.39 -24.17 -5.71
N TRP A 183 7.94 -23.27 -6.54
CA TRP A 183 8.14 -21.87 -6.14
C TRP A 183 6.82 -21.10 -6.29
N GLN A 184 6.03 -21.16 -5.25
CA GLN A 184 4.88 -20.28 -5.10
C GLN A 184 5.27 -19.14 -4.17
N ALA A 185 4.86 -17.93 -4.51
CA ALA A 185 4.89 -16.84 -3.55
C ALA A 185 3.93 -17.23 -2.41
N GLY A 186 4.49 -17.55 -1.24
CA GLY A 186 3.66 -17.85 -0.07
C GLY A 186 2.82 -16.64 0.30
N SER A 187 1.59 -16.85 0.71
CA SER A 187 0.75 -15.82 1.28
C SER A 187 1.16 -15.55 2.74
N PRO A 188 1.20 -14.29 3.19
CA PRO A 188 1.33 -13.99 4.62
C PRO A 188 0.26 -14.68 5.48
N GLY A 189 -0.92 -14.95 4.93
CA GLY A 189 -2.01 -15.66 5.60
C GLY A 189 -1.73 -17.15 5.85
N ASP A 190 -0.82 -17.77 5.09
CA ASP A 190 -0.44 -19.16 5.24
C ASP A 190 0.62 -19.39 6.33
N ILE A 191 1.14 -18.30 6.91
CA ILE A 191 2.13 -18.34 7.97
C ILE A 191 1.43 -18.67 9.28
N ASP A 192 1.65 -19.87 9.80
CA ASP A 192 1.21 -20.25 11.15
C ASP A 192 2.10 -19.55 12.19
N ILE A 193 1.67 -18.36 12.60
CA ILE A 193 2.40 -17.52 13.55
C ILE A 193 2.56 -18.25 14.89
N ASP A 194 1.55 -18.99 15.34
CA ASP A 194 1.58 -19.69 16.62
C ASP A 194 2.60 -20.85 16.59
N ALA A 195 2.62 -21.61 15.51
CA ALA A 195 3.60 -22.69 15.32
C ALA A 195 5.04 -22.20 15.16
N MET A 196 5.22 -21.00 14.59
CA MET A 196 6.54 -20.37 14.40
C MET A 196 7.01 -19.55 15.61
N THR A 197 6.11 -19.24 16.55
CA THR A 197 6.44 -18.46 17.73
C THR A 197 7.28 -19.28 18.70
N ILE A 198 8.54 -18.93 18.85
CA ILE A 198 9.49 -19.59 19.78
C ILE A 198 9.54 -18.94 21.16
N GLY A 199 8.89 -17.79 21.31
CA GLY A 199 8.79 -17.08 22.58
C GLY A 199 7.99 -15.79 22.45
N SER A 200 7.35 -15.38 23.52
CA SER A 200 6.62 -14.13 23.63
C SER A 200 6.98 -13.44 24.95
N GLY A 201 6.89 -12.13 25.03
CA GLY A 201 7.20 -11.37 26.23
C GLY A 201 7.11 -9.87 25.99
N GLU A 202 7.37 -9.10 27.02
CA GLU A 202 7.47 -7.64 26.90
C GLU A 202 8.67 -7.25 26.03
N TYR A 203 8.46 -6.29 25.16
CA TYR A 203 9.51 -5.78 24.31
C TYR A 203 10.43 -4.84 25.09
N GLU A 204 11.73 -5.18 25.16
CA GLU A 204 12.76 -4.38 25.83
C GLU A 204 13.59 -3.59 24.80
N PRO A 205 13.19 -2.37 24.42
CA PRO A 205 13.80 -1.66 23.31
C PRO A 205 15.28 -1.36 23.51
N PHE A 206 15.69 -0.93 24.69
CA PHE A 206 17.10 -0.61 25.00
C PHE A 206 18.03 -1.82 24.90
N ARG A 207 17.55 -3.00 25.23
CA ARG A 207 18.34 -4.24 25.15
C ARG A 207 18.56 -4.66 23.69
N ASN A 208 17.63 -4.29 22.84
CA ASN A 208 17.64 -4.65 21.42
C ASN A 208 18.23 -3.55 20.52
N MET A 209 18.73 -2.45 21.09
CA MET A 209 19.41 -1.42 20.30
C MET A 209 20.70 -1.94 19.69
N SER A 210 20.89 -1.71 18.41
CA SER A 210 22.05 -2.09 17.65
C SER A 210 22.57 -0.93 16.78
N LEU A 211 23.85 -0.97 16.42
CA LEU A 211 24.42 -0.03 15.49
C LEU A 211 23.87 -0.29 14.08
N GLU A 212 23.13 0.67 13.51
CA GLU A 212 22.62 0.59 12.15
C GLU A 212 23.61 1.10 11.12
N SER A 213 24.25 2.23 11.43
CA SER A 213 25.19 2.86 10.49
C SER A 213 26.28 3.65 11.21
N LEU A 214 27.45 3.68 10.61
CA LEU A 214 28.57 4.51 10.99
C LEU A 214 29.22 5.06 9.72
N TYR A 215 29.28 6.38 9.59
CA TYR A 215 29.87 7.00 8.41
C TYR A 215 30.62 8.28 8.74
N PRO A 216 31.64 8.65 7.93
CA PRO A 216 32.36 9.89 8.11
C PRO A 216 31.49 11.09 7.74
N VAL A 217 31.65 12.18 8.49
CA VAL A 217 30.98 13.45 8.23
C VAL A 217 31.98 14.58 8.08
N VAL A 218 31.63 15.57 7.25
CA VAL A 218 32.35 16.83 7.12
C VAL A 218 31.41 17.93 7.56
N GLU A 219 31.87 18.77 8.48
CA GLU A 219 31.10 19.84 9.08
C GLU A 219 31.84 21.17 9.01
N GLY A 220 31.08 22.26 8.96
CA GLY A 220 31.66 23.62 9.08
C GLY A 220 31.50 24.12 10.51
N TYR A 221 32.56 24.73 11.04
CA TYR A 221 32.45 25.49 12.28
C TYR A 221 33.05 26.88 12.08
N LYS A 222 32.21 27.91 12.16
CA LYS A 222 32.60 29.27 11.81
C LYS A 222 33.16 29.33 10.38
N SER A 223 34.48 29.56 10.25
CA SER A 223 35.15 29.63 8.93
C SER A 223 36.11 28.47 8.71
N SER A 224 36.01 27.39 9.46
CA SER A 224 36.88 26.22 9.40
C SER A 224 36.10 24.96 9.07
N ILE A 225 36.77 24.03 8.41
CA ILE A 225 36.22 22.71 8.08
C ILE A 225 36.66 21.72 9.13
N GLY A 226 35.74 20.96 9.66
CA GLY A 226 35.95 19.83 10.55
C GLY A 226 35.60 18.52 9.88
N ALA A 227 36.11 17.44 10.47
CA ALA A 227 35.78 16.08 10.05
C ALA A 227 35.50 15.20 11.28
N GLY A 228 34.64 14.23 11.12
CA GLY A 228 34.23 13.36 12.22
C GLY A 228 33.47 12.14 11.76
N TYR A 229 32.71 11.56 12.65
CA TYR A 229 31.86 10.41 12.40
C TYR A 229 30.47 10.63 12.96
N HIS A 230 29.50 10.07 12.26
CA HIS A 230 28.13 9.95 12.72
C HIS A 230 27.76 8.47 12.87
N ALA A 231 27.16 8.12 13.98
CA ALA A 231 26.68 6.77 14.29
C ALA A 231 25.18 6.82 14.57
N ASN A 232 24.42 5.93 13.96
CA ASN A 232 23.00 5.70 14.26
C ASN A 232 22.82 4.35 14.93
N PHE A 233 22.04 4.35 15.97
CA PHE A 233 21.57 3.16 16.68
C PHE A 233 20.06 3.16 16.71
N SER A 234 19.44 2.01 16.50
CA SER A 234 18.00 1.81 16.72
C SER A 234 17.68 0.42 17.23
N ASP A 235 16.48 0.28 17.74
CA ASP A 235 15.87 -1.00 17.99
C ASP A 235 15.13 -1.49 16.72
N PRO A 236 14.87 -2.82 16.57
CA PRO A 236 14.32 -3.39 15.34
C PRO A 236 13.00 -2.78 14.85
N ILE A 237 12.17 -2.26 15.76
CA ILE A 237 10.91 -1.61 15.43
C ILE A 237 11.00 -0.08 15.43
N SER A 238 12.20 0.46 15.63
CA SER A 238 12.51 1.90 15.58
C SER A 238 11.74 2.77 16.58
N PHE A 239 11.35 2.21 17.74
CA PHE A 239 10.76 2.99 18.82
C PHE A 239 11.80 3.83 19.55
N ASN A 240 13.06 3.40 19.51
CA ASN A 240 14.19 4.15 20.03
C ASN A 240 15.23 4.34 18.95
N ARG A 241 15.63 5.57 18.74
CA ARG A 241 16.68 5.94 17.80
C ARG A 241 17.65 6.87 18.49
N LEU A 242 18.96 6.58 18.37
CA LEU A 242 20.03 7.40 18.93
C LEU A 242 21.00 7.75 17.82
N GLY A 243 21.11 9.03 17.50
CA GLY A 243 22.13 9.58 16.60
C GLY A 243 23.23 10.25 17.41
N LEU A 244 24.48 9.93 17.08
CA LEU A 244 25.67 10.50 17.71
C LEU A 244 26.58 11.07 16.63
N THR A 245 26.93 12.34 16.73
CA THR A 245 27.96 12.94 15.89
C THR A 245 29.10 13.44 16.75
N ALA A 246 30.33 13.13 16.36
CA ALA A 246 31.54 13.70 16.95
C ALA A 246 32.47 14.14 15.83
N SER A 247 32.90 15.40 15.89
CA SER A 247 33.81 15.96 14.89
C SER A 247 34.88 16.87 15.51
N VAL A 248 35.93 17.14 14.77
CA VAL A 248 37.06 17.96 15.20
C VAL A 248 37.40 18.98 14.13
N THR A 249 37.60 20.23 14.53
CA THR A 249 38.06 21.35 13.68
C THR A 249 39.43 21.80 14.14
N PRO A 250 40.56 21.27 13.59
CA PRO A 250 41.90 21.49 14.14
C PRO A 250 42.36 22.95 14.12
N ASN A 251 41.81 23.76 13.22
CA ASN A 251 42.23 25.16 13.03
C ASN A 251 41.52 26.15 13.95
N GLN A 252 40.76 25.65 14.97
CA GLN A 252 40.11 26.49 15.95
C GLN A 252 40.88 26.51 17.30
N ASN A 253 40.51 27.45 18.18
CA ASN A 253 41.02 27.46 19.54
C ASN A 253 40.74 26.15 20.27
N ALA A 254 41.61 25.71 21.17
CA ALA A 254 41.51 24.40 21.83
C ALA A 254 40.09 24.11 22.44
N SER A 255 39.44 25.14 22.98
CA SER A 255 38.07 25.01 23.55
C SER A 255 36.94 24.91 22.48
N GLU A 256 37.24 25.07 21.22
CA GLU A 256 36.31 25.09 20.11
C GLU A 256 36.63 24.05 19.02
N GLN A 257 37.61 23.17 19.27
CA GLN A 257 38.05 22.17 18.32
C GLN A 257 37.10 20.96 18.26
N ILE A 258 36.46 20.62 19.38
CA ILE A 258 35.66 19.42 19.50
C ILE A 258 34.17 19.81 19.43
N HIS A 259 33.45 19.07 18.62
CA HIS A 259 32.02 19.23 18.39
C HIS A 259 31.31 17.92 18.70
N GLY A 260 30.15 18.03 19.30
CA GLY A 260 29.33 16.88 19.65
C GLY A 260 27.83 17.16 19.43
N TYR A 261 27.14 16.20 18.89
CA TYR A 261 25.70 16.22 18.74
C TYR A 261 25.13 14.86 19.12
N VAL A 262 24.12 14.86 19.97
CA VAL A 262 23.38 13.70 20.40
C VAL A 262 21.92 13.98 20.15
N LYS A 263 21.26 13.11 19.44
CA LYS A 263 19.80 13.14 19.22
C LYS A 263 19.23 11.79 19.62
N TYR A 264 18.33 11.80 20.57
CA TYR A 264 17.59 10.62 20.99
C TYR A 264 16.11 10.81 20.71
N GLN A 265 15.50 9.86 20.02
CA GLN A 265 14.08 9.84 19.72
C GLN A 265 13.46 8.60 20.36
N TYR A 266 12.34 8.80 21.01
CA TYR A 266 11.57 7.75 21.65
C TYR A 266 10.11 7.87 21.26
N GLN A 267 9.57 6.84 20.64
CA GLN A 267 8.15 6.75 20.30
C GLN A 267 7.43 5.87 21.32
N ARG A 268 6.38 6.39 21.92
CA ARG A 268 5.56 5.71 22.91
C ARG A 268 4.17 5.47 22.36
N LEU A 269 3.69 4.22 22.44
CA LEU A 269 2.39 3.79 21.94
C LEU A 269 1.40 3.47 23.06
N ASP A 270 1.79 3.56 24.33
CA ASP A 270 0.89 3.25 25.44
C ASP A 270 -0.18 4.34 25.65
N GLU A 271 -1.27 3.97 26.33
CA GLU A 271 -2.43 4.83 26.52
C GLU A 271 -2.18 6.07 27.37
N LEU A 272 -1.14 6.06 28.22
CA LEU A 272 -0.94 7.13 29.21
C LEU A 272 -0.42 8.43 28.58
N LEU A 273 0.58 8.34 27.69
CA LEU A 273 1.18 9.48 26.99
C LEU A 273 1.73 9.03 25.62
N PRO A 274 0.83 8.63 24.67
CA PRO A 274 1.27 8.24 23.35
C PRO A 274 1.86 9.46 22.63
N GLY A 275 2.95 9.25 21.89
CA GLY A 275 3.59 10.31 21.10
C GLY A 275 5.08 10.09 20.94
N ALA A 276 5.72 11.03 20.28
CA ALA A 276 7.14 11.03 20.00
C ALA A 276 7.87 12.04 20.89
N TRP A 277 8.90 11.59 21.57
CA TRP A 277 9.80 12.41 22.36
C TRP A 277 11.14 12.52 21.61
N THR A 278 11.65 13.73 21.45
CA THR A 278 12.97 13.99 20.91
C THR A 278 13.79 14.80 21.89
N ALA A 279 14.94 14.28 22.27
CA ALA A 279 15.92 15.00 23.09
C ALA A 279 17.18 15.25 22.27
N GLU A 280 17.62 16.51 22.21
CA GLU A 280 18.84 16.91 21.52
C GLU A 280 19.82 17.58 22.48
N LEU A 281 21.08 17.18 22.41
CA LEU A 281 22.18 17.82 23.11
C LEU A 281 23.29 18.18 22.12
N LYS A 282 23.72 19.41 22.16
CA LYS A 282 24.76 19.94 21.28
C LYS A 282 25.89 20.56 22.11
N TYR A 283 27.11 20.26 21.71
CA TYR A 283 28.33 20.91 22.23
C TYR A 283 29.13 21.48 21.10
N ASN A 284 29.41 22.80 21.13
CA ASN A 284 30.07 23.52 20.07
C ASN A 284 29.49 23.15 18.70
N TYR A 285 28.20 23.31 18.51
CA TYR A 285 27.46 22.81 17.37
C TYR A 285 28.12 23.25 16.04
N ALA A 286 28.53 22.27 15.23
CA ALA A 286 29.00 22.43 13.87
C ALA A 286 27.91 22.00 12.89
N ASP A 287 27.90 22.60 11.71
CA ASP A 287 26.88 22.34 10.72
C ASP A 287 27.49 22.25 9.31
N PHE A 288 27.02 21.28 8.53
CA PHE A 288 27.50 21.07 7.17
C PHE A 288 27.35 22.32 6.30
N TYR A 289 26.25 23.05 6.42
CA TYR A 289 25.98 24.24 5.61
C TYR A 289 26.92 25.40 5.93
N ASP A 290 27.57 25.42 7.08
CA ASP A 290 28.58 26.42 7.42
C ASP A 290 29.84 26.34 6.54
N ILE A 291 30.01 25.24 5.80
CA ILE A 291 31.07 25.10 4.79
C ILE A 291 30.80 26.08 3.63
N PHE A 292 29.51 26.29 3.33
CA PHE A 292 29.04 27.08 2.17
C PHE A 292 28.40 28.38 2.62
N GLY A 293 28.71 29.45 2.00
CA GLY A 293 28.02 30.73 2.18
C GLY A 293 28.40 31.56 3.41
N PRO A 294 27.92 32.80 3.47
CA PRO A 294 28.34 33.79 4.48
C PRO A 294 27.60 33.62 5.81
N THR A 295 26.39 33.05 5.81
CA THR A 295 25.60 32.84 7.02
C THR A 295 26.06 31.60 7.77
N LYS A 296 26.44 31.77 9.04
CA LYS A 296 26.92 30.68 9.89
C LYS A 296 25.88 30.37 10.95
N ILE A 297 25.56 29.09 11.11
CA ILE A 297 24.64 28.57 12.14
C ILE A 297 25.35 27.83 13.27
N SER A 298 26.64 27.55 13.13
CA SER A 298 27.49 26.96 14.19
C SER A 298 27.46 27.82 15.45
N LYS A 299 27.44 27.19 16.63
CA LYS A 299 27.33 27.82 17.93
C LYS A 299 28.36 27.27 18.91
N LYS A 300 28.98 28.17 19.68
CA LYS A 300 29.86 27.77 20.78
C LYS A 300 29.07 27.50 22.05
N GLY A 301 29.47 26.48 22.80
CA GLY A 301 28.87 26.14 24.11
C GLY A 301 27.93 24.96 24.01
N TYR A 302 27.07 24.86 25.00
CA TYR A 302 26.11 23.78 25.13
C TYR A 302 24.69 24.27 24.78
N SER A 303 23.92 23.42 24.12
CA SER A 303 22.47 23.59 24.00
C SER A 303 21.75 22.27 24.16
N GLY A 304 20.57 22.31 24.74
CA GLY A 304 19.69 21.16 24.88
C GLY A 304 18.27 21.54 24.44
N GLU A 305 17.59 20.60 23.84
CA GLU A 305 16.20 20.74 23.40
C GLU A 305 15.45 19.45 23.72
N LEU A 306 14.21 19.60 24.17
CA LEU A 306 13.29 18.50 24.39
C LEU A 306 11.98 18.82 23.70
N THR A 307 11.61 18.00 22.76
CA THR A 307 10.38 18.14 21.97
C THR A 307 9.45 16.97 22.25
N TYR A 308 8.18 17.24 22.40
CA TYR A 308 7.12 16.24 22.46
C TYR A 308 6.10 16.52 21.36
N GLU A 309 5.82 15.52 20.56
CA GLU A 309 4.86 15.59 19.46
C GLU A 309 3.81 14.50 19.64
N ARG A 310 2.54 14.86 19.45
CA ARG A 310 1.43 13.92 19.51
C ARG A 310 0.33 14.36 18.58
N THR A 311 -0.06 13.48 17.68
CA THR A 311 -1.24 13.68 16.84
C THR A 311 -2.50 13.48 17.70
N LEU A 312 -3.30 14.52 17.83
CA LEU A 312 -4.53 14.55 18.62
C LEU A 312 -5.73 14.11 17.80
N ILE A 313 -5.77 14.52 16.54
CA ILE A 313 -6.83 14.19 15.58
C ILE A 313 -6.15 13.79 14.28
N TYR A 314 -6.45 12.57 13.83
CA TYR A 314 -6.10 12.09 12.52
C TYR A 314 -7.37 11.62 11.81
N ASP A 315 -7.99 12.53 11.06
CA ASP A 315 -9.20 12.29 10.27
C ASP A 315 -9.01 12.97 8.91
N GLU A 316 -8.40 12.24 7.97
CA GLU A 316 -8.05 12.80 6.67
C GLU A 316 -9.24 13.52 5.99
N PRO A 317 -9.05 14.75 5.49
CA PRO A 317 -7.79 15.49 5.37
C PRO A 317 -7.42 16.35 6.60
N LYS A 318 -8.02 16.12 7.75
CA LYS A 318 -7.79 16.92 8.97
C LYS A 318 -6.78 16.22 9.86
N GLU A 319 -5.71 16.91 10.18
CA GLU A 319 -4.70 16.48 11.14
C GLU A 319 -4.50 17.60 12.17
N LEU A 320 -4.40 17.24 13.44
CA LEU A 320 -4.09 18.13 14.53
C LEU A 320 -3.04 17.48 15.43
N ASP A 321 -1.87 18.11 15.51
CA ASP A 321 -0.74 17.71 16.35
C ASP A 321 -0.63 18.57 17.61
#